data_26b7abfc9da6be14c00f895dbde63b8b
#
_entry.id   26b7abfc9da6be14c00f895dbde63b8b
#
_cell.length_a   1.000
_cell.length_b   1.000
_cell.length_c   1.000
_cell.angle_alpha   90.00
_cell.angle_beta   90.00
_cell.angle_gamma   90.00
#
_symmetry.space_group_name_H-M   'P 1'
#
loop_
_entity.id
_entity.type
_entity.pdbx_description
1 polymer ?
#
loop_
_entity_poly.entity_id
_entity_poly.type
_entity_poly.pdbx_seq_one_letter_code
_entity_poly.pdbx_strand_id
1 'polypeptide(L)'
;KEGMVYSTEASLKKAYDDARAEKIEAYVDNVKQEPLIAEQPKAGKIVSEKENAKFGYKELTLSNGARVLLKKTNLKEGEVLFNGSSKGGKSLYDAKERVNLDLFNAVISYSGLGNFSSTELQKVLAGKNANVNLSLANLHEYVSGSCTPKDMETMFQMNYLYFTNIKKDEQAFNSLINQYRAALKNKSLSAESALQDSVTYTLHAHDARQISLEEKDLDNANYDRILQIAKERTANAADFTFTIVGN
;
A
#
# COMPACT_ATOMS: atom_id res chain seq x y z
N LYS A 1 1.05 -18.57 -32.68
CA LYS A 1 -0.37 -18.97 -32.54
C LYS A 1 -1.04 -18.82 -33.91
N GLU A 2 -1.91 -19.73 -34.23
CA GLU A 2 -2.67 -19.69 -35.48
C GLU A 2 -3.44 -18.38 -35.59
N GLY A 3 -3.32 -17.66 -36.72
CA GLY A 3 -3.94 -16.34 -36.92
C GLY A 3 -3.14 -15.13 -36.41
N MET A 4 -1.96 -15.27 -35.77
CA MET A 4 -1.10 -14.15 -35.42
C MET A 4 -0.31 -13.66 -36.65
N VAL A 5 -0.39 -12.34 -36.88
CA VAL A 5 0.49 -11.67 -37.83
C VAL A 5 1.82 -11.37 -37.10
N TYR A 6 2.88 -12.02 -37.52
CA TYR A 6 4.22 -11.76 -36.97
C TYR A 6 4.87 -10.59 -37.70
N SER A 7 5.69 -9.83 -36.94
CA SER A 7 6.50 -8.78 -37.54
C SER A 7 7.47 -9.36 -38.55
N THR A 8 7.58 -8.74 -39.70
CA THR A 8 8.59 -9.08 -40.71
C THR A 8 9.89 -8.33 -40.41
N GLU A 9 11.01 -8.83 -40.96
CA GLU A 9 12.30 -8.11 -40.87
C GLU A 9 12.18 -6.66 -41.38
N ALA A 10 11.48 -6.46 -42.48
CA ALA A 10 11.25 -5.14 -43.04
C ALA A 10 10.44 -4.23 -42.11
N SER A 11 9.40 -4.75 -41.43
CA SER A 11 8.60 -3.99 -40.49
C SER A 11 9.39 -3.62 -39.21
N LEU A 12 10.24 -4.53 -38.72
CA LEU A 12 11.12 -4.29 -37.56
C LEU A 12 12.20 -3.26 -37.92
N LYS A 13 12.83 -3.38 -39.09
CA LYS A 13 13.82 -2.42 -39.57
C LYS A 13 13.20 -1.03 -39.72
N LYS A 14 12.00 -0.95 -40.32
CA LYS A 14 11.29 0.33 -40.47
C LYS A 14 11.01 0.95 -39.10
N ALA A 15 10.48 0.18 -38.13
CA ALA A 15 10.23 0.68 -36.78
C ALA A 15 11.50 1.18 -36.09
N TYR A 16 12.65 0.48 -36.29
CA TYR A 16 13.95 0.90 -35.76
C TYR A 16 14.42 2.20 -36.42
N ASP A 17 14.33 2.29 -37.75
CA ASP A 17 14.77 3.50 -38.48
C ASP A 17 13.88 4.71 -38.16
N ASP A 18 12.57 4.51 -38.03
CA ASP A 18 11.60 5.53 -37.62
C ASP A 18 11.92 6.04 -36.20
N ALA A 19 12.15 5.12 -35.23
CA ALA A 19 12.51 5.48 -33.85
C ALA A 19 13.87 6.23 -33.77
N ARG A 20 14.83 5.89 -34.63
CA ARG A 20 16.13 6.62 -34.68
C ARG A 20 16.02 7.98 -35.34
N ALA A 21 15.09 8.15 -36.25
CA ALA A 21 14.83 9.44 -36.93
C ALA A 21 13.98 10.39 -36.05
N GLU A 22 13.29 9.85 -35.06
CA GLU A 22 12.47 10.65 -34.13
C GLU A 22 13.35 11.62 -33.33
N LYS A 23 12.97 12.89 -33.36
CA LYS A 23 13.64 13.91 -32.57
C LYS A 23 13.19 13.82 -31.13
N ILE A 24 13.98 13.15 -30.31
CA ILE A 24 13.73 12.99 -28.89
C ILE A 24 14.25 14.22 -28.15
N GLU A 25 13.38 14.86 -27.36
CA GLU A 25 13.82 15.89 -26.41
C GLU A 25 14.53 15.24 -25.22
N ALA A 26 15.50 15.95 -24.66
CA ALA A 26 16.22 15.47 -23.49
C ALA A 26 15.24 15.30 -22.32
N TYR A 27 15.30 14.15 -21.65
CA TYR A 27 14.51 13.91 -20.45
C TYR A 27 14.86 14.93 -19.37
N VAL A 28 13.87 15.67 -18.90
CA VAL A 28 14.03 16.57 -17.75
C VAL A 28 13.42 15.89 -16.53
N ASP A 29 14.26 15.57 -15.56
CA ASP A 29 13.81 14.97 -14.30
C ASP A 29 13.27 16.05 -13.37
N ASN A 30 11.98 16.32 -13.46
CA ASN A 30 11.28 17.27 -12.60
C ASN A 30 10.96 16.62 -11.24
N VAL A 31 11.98 16.43 -10.40
CA VAL A 31 11.76 16.02 -9.01
C VAL A 31 11.18 17.20 -8.24
N LYS A 32 10.02 17.01 -7.62
CA LYS A 32 9.43 18.03 -6.75
C LYS A 32 10.36 18.32 -5.57
N GLN A 33 10.68 19.58 -5.37
CA GLN A 33 11.52 20.07 -4.26
C GLN A 33 10.69 20.47 -3.03
N GLU A 34 9.55 19.82 -2.84
CA GLU A 34 8.64 20.06 -1.72
C GLU A 34 8.96 19.09 -0.56
N PRO A 35 8.73 19.48 0.71
CA PRO A 35 8.76 18.55 1.82
C PRO A 35 7.56 17.57 1.72
N LEU A 36 7.71 16.37 2.27
CA LEU A 36 6.62 15.37 2.31
C LEU A 36 5.37 15.93 3.02
N ILE A 37 5.57 16.71 4.07
CA ILE A 37 4.52 17.39 4.83
C ILE A 37 4.76 18.90 4.71
N ALA A 38 3.83 19.60 4.05
CA ALA A 38 3.94 21.04 3.82
C ALA A 38 3.81 21.84 5.14
N GLU A 39 2.87 21.43 6.00
CA GLU A 39 2.63 22.07 7.28
C GLU A 39 2.86 21.03 8.40
N GLN A 40 3.77 21.35 9.33
CA GLN A 40 4.05 20.47 10.46
C GLN A 40 2.80 20.27 11.33
N PRO A 41 2.42 19.02 11.63
CA PRO A 41 1.27 18.75 12.48
C PRO A 41 1.52 19.30 13.89
N LYS A 42 0.44 19.72 14.56
CA LYS A 42 0.52 20.16 15.94
C LYS A 42 0.99 19.01 16.83
N ALA A 43 2.05 19.23 17.59
CA ALA A 43 2.60 18.23 18.49
C ALA A 43 1.57 17.77 19.53
N GLY A 44 1.41 16.46 19.68
CA GLY A 44 0.66 15.84 20.77
C GLY A 44 1.46 15.85 22.07
N LYS A 45 0.81 15.42 23.16
CA LYS A 45 1.43 15.27 24.49
C LYS A 45 1.36 13.81 24.93
N ILE A 46 2.36 13.37 25.68
CA ILE A 46 2.30 12.10 26.41
C ILE A 46 1.50 12.37 27.69
N VAL A 47 0.39 11.67 27.88
CA VAL A 47 -0.48 11.83 29.06
C VAL A 47 -0.32 10.69 30.08
N SER A 48 0.27 9.57 29.66
CA SER A 48 0.60 8.44 30.54
C SER A 48 1.85 7.73 30.04
N GLU A 49 2.71 7.32 30.95
CA GLU A 49 3.86 6.47 30.71
C GLU A 49 3.85 5.33 31.73
N LYS A 50 4.00 4.09 31.26
CA LYS A 50 4.10 2.89 32.08
C LYS A 50 5.24 2.03 31.58
N GLU A 51 5.96 1.38 32.47
CA GLU A 51 7.00 0.42 32.13
C GLU A 51 6.50 -1.00 32.35
N ASN A 52 6.73 -1.87 31.36
CA ASN A 52 6.48 -3.30 31.47
C ASN A 52 7.82 -4.03 31.65
N ALA A 53 8.23 -4.19 32.92
CA ALA A 53 9.51 -4.82 33.26
C ALA A 53 9.62 -6.27 32.76
N LYS A 54 8.50 -7.01 32.72
CA LYS A 54 8.48 -8.42 32.27
C LYS A 54 8.93 -8.58 30.82
N PHE A 55 8.52 -7.66 29.94
CA PHE A 55 8.82 -7.71 28.53
C PHE A 55 9.80 -6.61 28.07
N GLY A 56 10.22 -5.71 28.96
CA GLY A 56 11.20 -4.68 28.72
C GLY A 56 10.77 -3.66 27.67
N TYR A 57 9.53 -3.16 27.75
CA TYR A 57 9.04 -2.08 26.90
C TYR A 57 8.36 -0.97 27.73
N LYS A 58 8.29 0.22 27.17
CA LYS A 58 7.50 1.33 27.70
C LYS A 58 6.19 1.44 26.93
N GLU A 59 5.11 1.67 27.63
CA GLU A 59 3.79 1.99 27.09
C GLU A 59 3.49 3.46 27.31
N LEU A 60 3.26 4.20 26.24
CA LEU A 60 2.87 5.59 26.25
C LEU A 60 1.41 5.72 25.79
N THR A 61 0.66 6.60 26.43
CA THR A 61 -0.63 7.06 25.89
C THR A 61 -0.48 8.51 25.47
N LEU A 62 -0.87 8.81 24.23
CA LEU A 62 -0.84 10.16 23.69
C LEU A 62 -2.14 10.91 23.99
N SER A 63 -2.09 12.25 23.91
CA SER A 63 -3.26 13.11 24.19
C SER A 63 -4.46 12.89 23.26
N ASN A 64 -4.26 12.28 22.10
CA ASN A 64 -5.32 11.86 21.20
C ASN A 64 -5.86 10.43 21.47
N GLY A 65 -5.37 9.77 22.54
CA GLY A 65 -5.75 8.43 22.93
C GLY A 65 -4.93 7.30 22.28
N ALA A 66 -4.08 7.59 21.30
CA ALA A 66 -3.23 6.58 20.68
C ALA A 66 -2.27 5.94 21.68
N ARG A 67 -2.08 4.62 21.60
CA ARG A 67 -1.16 3.86 22.44
C ARG A 67 0.12 3.58 21.67
N VAL A 68 1.27 3.79 22.31
CA VAL A 68 2.58 3.54 21.71
C VAL A 68 3.41 2.64 22.60
N LEU A 69 3.87 1.53 22.08
CA LEU A 69 4.77 0.60 22.75
C LEU A 69 6.19 0.81 22.21
N LEU A 70 7.12 1.16 23.08
CA LEU A 70 8.50 1.41 22.72
C LEU A 70 9.40 0.34 23.31
N LYS A 71 10.14 -0.37 22.46
CA LYS A 71 11.13 -1.35 22.90
C LYS A 71 12.48 -1.09 22.28
N LYS A 72 13.46 -0.70 23.09
CA LYS A 72 14.86 -0.63 22.66
C LYS A 72 15.44 -2.05 22.62
N THR A 73 16.14 -2.38 21.55
CA THR A 73 16.82 -3.68 21.37
C THR A 73 18.20 -3.46 20.75
N ASN A 74 19.07 -4.44 20.93
CA ASN A 74 20.37 -4.52 20.26
C ASN A 74 20.47 -5.72 19.32
N LEU A 75 19.32 -6.23 18.85
CA LEU A 75 19.27 -7.41 17.98
C LEU A 75 19.82 -7.12 16.58
N LYS A 76 19.58 -5.91 16.08
CA LYS A 76 20.08 -5.44 14.79
C LYS A 76 20.36 -3.95 14.87
N GLU A 77 21.59 -3.56 14.60
CA GLU A 77 21.98 -2.16 14.56
C GLU A 77 21.42 -1.45 13.32
N GLY A 78 21.08 -0.19 13.48
CA GLY A 78 20.63 0.66 12.37
C GLY A 78 19.25 0.31 11.80
N GLU A 79 18.44 -0.44 12.53
CA GLU A 79 17.07 -0.76 12.12
C GLU A 79 16.06 -0.39 13.19
N VAL A 80 15.02 0.31 12.75
CA VAL A 80 13.81 0.60 13.54
C VAL A 80 12.63 -0.03 12.81
N LEU A 81 11.91 -0.91 13.49
CA LEU A 81 10.68 -1.53 13.02
C LEU A 81 9.48 -0.79 13.62
N PHE A 82 8.48 -0.57 12.80
CA PHE A 82 7.24 0.12 13.14
C PHE A 82 6.04 -0.72 12.76
N ASN A 83 5.08 -0.87 13.67
CA ASN A 83 3.80 -1.50 13.41
C ASN A 83 2.70 -0.80 14.20
N GLY A 84 1.68 -0.33 13.51
CA GLY A 84 0.41 0.10 14.10
C GLY A 84 -0.66 -0.91 13.73
N SER A 85 -1.48 -1.32 14.68
CA SER A 85 -2.60 -2.24 14.43
C SER A 85 -3.88 -1.77 15.09
N SER A 86 -4.99 -1.91 14.39
CA SER A 86 -6.34 -1.70 14.90
C SER A 86 -7.23 -2.90 14.54
N LYS A 87 -8.31 -3.09 15.27
CA LYS A 87 -9.27 -4.16 15.03
C LYS A 87 -10.36 -3.70 14.08
N GLY A 88 -10.81 -4.62 13.24
CA GLY A 88 -11.89 -4.39 12.28
C GLY A 88 -11.62 -5.08 10.95
N GLY A 89 -10.75 -4.51 10.14
CA GLY A 89 -10.37 -5.09 8.87
C GLY A 89 -11.53 -5.24 7.89
N LYS A 90 -11.42 -6.21 6.98
CA LYS A 90 -12.44 -6.54 5.99
C LYS A 90 -13.76 -6.99 6.64
N SER A 91 -13.74 -7.48 7.91
CA SER A 91 -14.93 -8.00 8.59
C SER A 91 -16.01 -6.96 8.85
N LEU A 92 -15.69 -5.68 8.77
CA LEU A 92 -16.63 -4.57 8.94
C LEU A 92 -17.46 -4.25 7.69
N TYR A 93 -17.18 -4.95 6.59
CA TYR A 93 -17.81 -4.72 5.29
C TYR A 93 -18.56 -5.95 4.82
N ASP A 94 -19.62 -5.74 4.08
CA ASP A 94 -20.39 -6.84 3.49
C ASP A 94 -19.74 -7.36 2.19
N ALA A 95 -20.29 -8.48 1.66
CA ALA A 95 -19.77 -9.14 0.47
C ALA A 95 -19.83 -8.28 -0.81
N LYS A 96 -20.63 -7.21 -0.83
CA LYS A 96 -20.74 -6.30 -1.99
C LYS A 96 -19.45 -5.52 -2.19
N GLU A 97 -18.71 -5.28 -1.11
CA GLU A 97 -17.43 -4.58 -1.14
C GLU A 97 -16.25 -5.50 -1.53
N ARG A 98 -16.49 -6.81 -1.73
CA ARG A 98 -15.42 -7.80 -1.96
C ARG A 98 -14.36 -7.33 -2.95
N VAL A 99 -14.76 -6.85 -4.12
CA VAL A 99 -13.81 -6.42 -5.16
C VAL A 99 -12.91 -5.29 -4.66
N ASN A 100 -13.48 -4.28 -4.02
CA ASN A 100 -12.71 -3.16 -3.47
C ASN A 100 -11.81 -3.58 -2.31
N LEU A 101 -12.28 -4.51 -1.46
CA LEU A 101 -11.51 -5.05 -0.34
C LEU A 101 -10.34 -5.93 -0.80
N ASP A 102 -10.51 -6.70 -1.86
CA ASP A 102 -9.46 -7.57 -2.40
C ASP A 102 -8.39 -6.79 -3.15
N LEU A 103 -8.78 -5.70 -3.80
CA LEU A 103 -7.86 -4.77 -4.47
C LEU A 103 -7.22 -3.76 -3.51
N PHE A 104 -7.75 -3.59 -2.29
CA PHE A 104 -7.35 -2.54 -1.36
C PHE A 104 -5.84 -2.44 -1.18
N ASN A 105 -5.20 -3.53 -0.78
CA ASN A 105 -3.77 -3.51 -0.45
C ASN A 105 -2.91 -3.11 -1.65
N ALA A 106 -3.22 -3.64 -2.83
CA ALA A 106 -2.52 -3.31 -4.06
C ALA A 106 -2.75 -1.85 -4.45
N VAL A 107 -4.01 -1.39 -4.46
CA VAL A 107 -4.36 -0.01 -4.85
C VAL A 107 -3.71 1.00 -3.91
N ILE A 108 -3.78 0.78 -2.60
CA ILE A 108 -3.17 1.69 -1.61
C ILE A 108 -1.64 1.75 -1.76
N SER A 109 -0.99 0.61 -2.04
CA SER A 109 0.47 0.60 -2.24
C SER A 109 0.93 1.31 -3.52
N TYR A 110 0.05 1.44 -4.51
CA TYR A 110 0.29 2.20 -5.75
C TYR A 110 -0.29 3.61 -5.72
N SER A 111 -0.94 4.00 -4.63
CA SER A 111 -1.42 5.37 -4.42
C SER A 111 -0.26 6.31 -4.07
N GLY A 112 -0.45 7.59 -4.30
CA GLY A 112 0.46 8.62 -3.83
C GLY A 112 0.22 8.99 -2.37
N LEU A 113 1.09 9.82 -1.82
CA LEU A 113 0.96 10.38 -0.48
C LEU A 113 1.17 11.89 -0.51
N GLY A 114 0.36 12.64 0.22
CA GLY A 114 0.44 14.10 0.28
C GLY A 114 0.23 14.73 -1.10
N ASN A 115 1.21 15.51 -1.56
CA ASN A 115 1.19 16.13 -2.88
C ASN A 115 1.85 15.28 -3.96
N PHE A 116 2.40 14.10 -3.61
CA PHE A 116 3.20 13.28 -4.51
C PHE A 116 2.37 12.13 -5.10
N SER A 117 2.46 11.92 -6.41
CA SER A 117 2.05 10.68 -7.04
C SER A 117 2.97 9.52 -6.60
N SER A 118 2.60 8.29 -6.89
CA SER A 118 3.42 7.11 -6.58
C SER A 118 4.84 7.23 -7.15
N THR A 119 4.97 7.64 -8.40
CA THR A 119 6.27 7.82 -9.07
C THR A 119 7.08 8.98 -8.47
N GLU A 120 6.45 10.12 -8.20
CA GLU A 120 7.10 11.27 -7.57
C GLU A 120 7.59 10.93 -6.16
N LEU A 121 6.78 10.17 -5.39
CA LEU A 121 7.15 9.72 -4.05
C LEU A 121 8.43 8.86 -4.07
N GLN A 122 8.52 7.91 -5.02
CA GLN A 122 9.72 7.09 -5.19
C GLN A 122 10.98 7.95 -5.45
N LYS A 123 10.86 9.01 -6.26
CA LYS A 123 11.97 9.92 -6.55
C LYS A 123 12.38 10.73 -5.31
N VAL A 124 11.42 11.27 -4.58
CA VAL A 124 11.67 12.07 -3.35
C VAL A 124 12.27 11.20 -2.23
N LEU A 125 11.89 9.93 -2.18
CA LEU A 125 12.44 8.97 -1.21
C LEU A 125 13.76 8.34 -1.65
N ALA A 126 14.28 8.65 -2.84
CA ALA A 126 15.56 8.13 -3.30
C ALA A 126 16.68 8.49 -2.32
N GLY A 127 17.46 7.50 -1.90
CA GLY A 127 18.51 7.64 -0.90
C GLY A 127 18.03 7.64 0.57
N LYS A 128 16.73 7.57 0.82
CA LYS A 128 16.14 7.32 2.13
C LYS A 128 15.95 5.82 2.35
N ASN A 129 16.24 5.37 3.56
CA ASN A 129 15.94 4.00 3.97
C ASN A 129 14.77 4.04 4.96
N ALA A 130 13.60 4.30 4.42
CA ALA A 130 12.34 4.34 5.15
C ALA A 130 11.22 3.81 4.26
N ASN A 131 10.37 2.96 4.80
CA ASN A 131 9.17 2.49 4.13
C ASN A 131 8.01 2.46 5.12
N VAL A 132 6.80 2.65 4.62
CA VAL A 132 5.53 2.48 5.35
C VAL A 132 4.51 1.94 4.38
N ASN A 133 3.65 1.07 4.83
CA ASN A 133 2.52 0.53 4.09
C ASN A 133 1.28 0.43 4.97
N LEU A 134 0.12 0.81 4.42
CA LEU A 134 -1.19 0.59 5.02
C LEU A 134 -1.80 -0.66 4.39
N SER A 135 -2.25 -1.61 5.20
CA SER A 135 -2.86 -2.84 4.74
C SER A 135 -4.12 -3.21 5.51
N LEU A 136 -5.03 -3.87 4.83
CA LEU A 136 -6.31 -4.35 5.35
C LEU A 136 -6.31 -5.87 5.33
N ALA A 137 -6.34 -6.49 6.52
CA ALA A 137 -6.51 -7.92 6.70
C ALA A 137 -7.97 -8.26 7.06
N ASN A 138 -8.28 -9.53 7.28
CA ASN A 138 -9.66 -9.94 7.55
C ASN A 138 -10.24 -9.31 8.81
N LEU A 139 -9.49 -9.25 9.91
CA LEU A 139 -9.97 -8.79 11.22
C LEU A 139 -9.22 -7.55 11.76
N HIS A 140 -8.22 -7.06 11.03
CA HIS A 140 -7.39 -5.95 11.45
C HIS A 140 -6.99 -5.10 10.26
N GLU A 141 -6.71 -3.84 10.52
CA GLU A 141 -5.90 -2.99 9.67
C GLU A 141 -4.53 -2.79 10.29
N TYR A 142 -3.52 -2.65 9.44
CA TYR A 142 -2.14 -2.45 9.84
C TYR A 142 -1.51 -1.29 9.09
N VAL A 143 -0.74 -0.52 9.83
CA VAL A 143 0.24 0.39 9.25
C VAL A 143 1.61 -0.11 9.71
N SER A 144 2.44 -0.55 8.80
CA SER A 144 3.73 -1.15 9.13
C SER A 144 4.84 -0.59 8.27
N GLY A 145 6.04 -0.55 8.82
CA GLY A 145 7.20 -0.05 8.12
C GLY A 145 8.51 -0.32 8.83
N SER A 146 9.57 0.13 8.22
CA SER A 146 10.91 0.11 8.80
C SER A 146 11.73 1.28 8.31
N CYS A 147 12.74 1.65 9.07
CA CYS A 147 13.68 2.68 8.68
C CYS A 147 15.04 2.50 9.36
N THR A 148 16.03 3.28 8.91
CA THR A 148 17.21 3.55 9.73
C THR A 148 16.90 4.65 10.75
N PRO A 149 17.62 4.74 11.87
CA PRO A 149 17.43 5.83 12.84
C PRO A 149 17.46 7.23 12.24
N LYS A 150 18.33 7.47 11.23
CA LYS A 150 18.43 8.76 10.55
C LYS A 150 17.22 9.12 9.69
N ASP A 151 16.48 8.11 9.21
CA ASP A 151 15.32 8.28 8.33
C ASP A 151 13.97 8.11 9.06
N MET A 152 14.00 8.05 10.40
CA MET A 152 12.83 7.85 11.25
C MET A 152 11.78 8.95 11.04
N GLU A 153 12.20 10.20 10.90
CA GLU A 153 11.30 11.31 10.60
C GLU A 153 10.55 11.07 9.30
N THR A 154 11.25 10.65 8.24
CA THR A 154 10.64 10.32 6.94
C THR A 154 9.60 9.19 7.07
N MET A 155 9.90 8.17 7.85
CA MET A 155 8.95 7.08 8.13
C MET A 155 7.68 7.60 8.82
N PHE A 156 7.82 8.44 9.86
CA PHE A 156 6.67 9.00 10.55
C PHE A 156 5.89 10.02 9.72
N GLN A 157 6.54 10.78 8.84
CA GLN A 157 5.87 11.63 7.87
C GLN A 157 5.00 10.82 6.90
N MET A 158 5.49 9.70 6.37
CA MET A 158 4.70 8.80 5.53
C MET A 158 3.54 8.18 6.33
N ASN A 159 3.79 7.72 7.56
CA ASN A 159 2.73 7.22 8.43
C ASN A 159 1.62 8.26 8.63
N TYR A 160 1.98 9.51 8.93
CA TYR A 160 1.03 10.61 9.08
C TYR A 160 0.20 10.82 7.80
N LEU A 161 0.83 10.74 6.63
CA LEU A 161 0.15 10.91 5.35
C LEU A 161 -0.82 9.74 5.05
N TYR A 162 -0.54 8.52 5.47
CA TYR A 162 -1.49 7.41 5.37
C TYR A 162 -2.77 7.65 6.19
N PHE A 163 -2.67 8.37 7.31
CA PHE A 163 -3.82 8.74 8.13
C PHE A 163 -4.56 9.98 7.63
N THR A 164 -3.90 10.85 6.87
CA THR A 164 -4.44 12.18 6.58
C THR A 164 -4.61 12.49 5.10
N ASN A 165 -3.75 11.99 4.23
CA ASN A 165 -3.72 12.39 2.83
C ASN A 165 -3.12 11.32 1.90
N ILE A 166 -3.90 10.27 1.61
CA ILE A 166 -3.57 9.33 0.54
C ILE A 166 -4.01 9.98 -0.77
N LYS A 167 -3.07 10.19 -1.68
CA LYS A 167 -3.32 10.85 -2.95
C LYS A 167 -3.75 9.84 -4.02
N LYS A 168 -4.84 10.15 -4.70
CA LYS A 168 -5.30 9.40 -5.86
C LYS A 168 -4.29 9.50 -7.01
N ASP A 169 -3.94 8.37 -7.60
CA ASP A 169 -3.08 8.26 -8.78
C ASP A 169 -3.79 7.40 -9.84
N GLU A 170 -4.58 8.04 -10.69
CA GLU A 170 -5.40 7.38 -11.70
C GLU A 170 -4.56 6.60 -12.71
N GLN A 171 -3.38 7.10 -13.06
CA GLN A 171 -2.52 6.42 -14.01
C GLN A 171 -1.97 5.12 -13.41
N ALA A 172 -1.52 5.16 -12.16
CA ALA A 172 -1.05 3.98 -11.43
C ALA A 172 -2.19 2.98 -11.24
N PHE A 173 -3.40 3.44 -10.87
CA PHE A 173 -4.58 2.59 -10.73
C PHE A 173 -4.95 1.88 -12.03
N ASN A 174 -5.06 2.63 -13.13
CA ASN A 174 -5.41 2.03 -14.43
C ASN A 174 -4.36 1.00 -14.90
N SER A 175 -3.07 1.30 -14.67
CA SER A 175 -1.98 0.36 -14.98
C SER A 175 -2.10 -0.91 -14.13
N LEU A 176 -2.40 -0.79 -12.85
CA LEU A 176 -2.61 -1.90 -11.92
C LEU A 176 -3.80 -2.76 -12.36
N ILE A 177 -4.96 -2.16 -12.67
CA ILE A 177 -6.15 -2.88 -13.12
C ILE A 177 -5.87 -3.65 -14.43
N ASN A 178 -5.12 -3.05 -15.37
CA ASN A 178 -4.73 -3.74 -16.60
C ASN A 178 -3.82 -4.94 -16.34
N GLN A 179 -2.89 -4.86 -15.37
CA GLN A 179 -2.06 -5.98 -14.95
C GLN A 179 -2.91 -7.10 -14.32
N TYR A 180 -3.84 -6.74 -13.44
CA TYR A 180 -4.78 -7.71 -12.84
C TYR A 180 -5.63 -8.37 -13.90
N ARG A 181 -6.15 -7.62 -14.87
CA ARG A 181 -6.95 -8.16 -15.99
C ARG A 181 -6.16 -9.21 -16.76
N ALA A 182 -4.92 -8.92 -17.13
CA ALA A 182 -4.05 -9.87 -17.83
C ALA A 182 -3.74 -11.11 -16.97
N ALA A 183 -3.47 -10.93 -15.67
CA ALA A 183 -3.20 -12.03 -14.75
C ALA A 183 -4.42 -12.94 -14.55
N LEU A 184 -5.61 -12.38 -14.33
CA LEU A 184 -6.85 -13.12 -14.14
C LEU A 184 -7.29 -13.86 -15.42
N LYS A 185 -7.09 -13.25 -16.58
CA LYS A 185 -7.32 -13.93 -17.87
C LYS A 185 -6.42 -15.16 -18.03
N ASN A 186 -5.15 -15.06 -17.64
CA ASN A 186 -4.24 -16.21 -17.68
C ASN A 186 -4.63 -17.26 -16.62
N LYS A 187 -5.00 -16.82 -15.40
CA LYS A 187 -5.47 -17.70 -14.33
C LYS A 187 -6.67 -18.54 -14.76
N SER A 188 -7.63 -17.95 -15.48
CA SER A 188 -8.84 -18.63 -15.94
C SER A 188 -8.57 -19.80 -16.90
N LEU A 189 -7.37 -19.88 -17.47
CA LEU A 189 -6.95 -20.96 -18.37
C LEU A 189 -6.29 -22.13 -17.62
N SER A 190 -6.09 -22.02 -16.30
CA SER A 190 -5.42 -23.02 -15.47
C SER A 190 -6.44 -23.88 -14.74
N ALA A 191 -6.46 -25.18 -15.03
CA ALA A 191 -7.29 -26.15 -14.33
C ALA A 191 -6.91 -26.27 -12.84
N GLU A 192 -5.62 -26.13 -12.52
CA GLU A 192 -5.14 -26.12 -11.14
C GLU A 192 -5.69 -24.92 -10.36
N SER A 193 -5.69 -23.74 -10.97
CA SER A 193 -6.29 -22.55 -10.35
C SER A 193 -7.78 -22.72 -10.11
N ALA A 194 -8.52 -23.29 -11.05
CA ALA A 194 -9.95 -23.58 -10.90
C ALA A 194 -10.22 -24.56 -9.75
N LEU A 195 -9.39 -25.60 -9.64
CA LEU A 195 -9.48 -26.55 -8.52
C LEU A 195 -9.21 -25.84 -7.16
N GLN A 196 -8.13 -25.05 -7.08
CA GLN A 196 -7.78 -24.34 -5.85
C GLN A 196 -8.88 -23.35 -5.43
N ASP A 197 -9.46 -22.61 -6.37
CA ASP A 197 -10.57 -21.69 -6.09
C ASP A 197 -11.80 -22.44 -5.57
N SER A 198 -12.12 -23.59 -6.19
CA SER A 198 -13.25 -24.44 -5.75
C SER A 198 -13.04 -25.02 -4.37
N VAL A 199 -11.84 -25.50 -4.07
CA VAL A 199 -11.48 -26.02 -2.74
C VAL A 199 -11.58 -24.89 -1.70
N THR A 200 -11.00 -23.72 -1.97
CA THR A 200 -11.03 -22.57 -1.06
C THR A 200 -12.48 -22.16 -0.77
N TYR A 201 -13.30 -22.02 -1.78
CA TYR A 201 -14.70 -21.62 -1.65
C TYR A 201 -15.52 -22.64 -0.84
N THR A 202 -15.28 -23.94 -1.09
CA THR A 202 -15.96 -25.03 -0.35
C THR A 202 -15.54 -25.07 1.11
N LEU A 203 -14.24 -24.95 1.41
CA LEU A 203 -13.72 -24.95 2.79
C LEU A 203 -14.23 -23.75 3.61
N HIS A 204 -14.56 -22.65 2.97
CA HIS A 204 -15.16 -21.48 3.61
C HIS A 204 -16.70 -21.49 3.60
N ALA A 205 -17.33 -22.66 3.48
CA ALA A 205 -18.77 -22.84 3.50
C ALA A 205 -19.51 -21.97 2.48
N HIS A 206 -18.91 -21.76 1.31
CA HIS A 206 -19.46 -20.95 0.22
C HIS A 206 -19.67 -19.47 0.57
N ASP A 207 -18.89 -18.91 1.49
CA ASP A 207 -18.95 -17.49 1.84
C ASP A 207 -18.63 -16.63 0.60
N ALA A 208 -19.55 -15.74 0.24
CA ALA A 208 -19.43 -14.85 -0.91
C ALA A 208 -18.17 -13.93 -0.84
N ARG A 209 -17.64 -13.68 0.36
CA ARG A 209 -16.38 -12.93 0.57
C ARG A 209 -15.13 -13.70 0.19
N GLN A 210 -15.23 -15.02 0.01
CA GLN A 210 -14.11 -15.93 -0.32
C GLN A 210 -14.12 -16.35 -1.79
N ILE A 211 -14.99 -15.77 -2.60
CA ILE A 211 -14.98 -15.99 -4.05
C ILE A 211 -13.75 -15.28 -4.64
N SER A 212 -12.90 -16.02 -5.35
CA SER A 212 -11.75 -15.42 -6.03
C SER A 212 -12.17 -14.41 -7.08
N LEU A 213 -11.37 -13.36 -7.25
CA LEU A 213 -11.59 -12.37 -8.30
C LEU A 213 -11.54 -13.02 -9.69
N GLU A 214 -12.47 -12.64 -10.55
CA GLU A 214 -12.49 -12.92 -11.98
C GLU A 214 -12.26 -11.64 -12.77
N GLU A 215 -11.91 -11.78 -14.06
CA GLU A 215 -11.65 -10.61 -14.92
C GLU A 215 -12.83 -9.62 -14.95
N LYS A 216 -14.08 -10.12 -15.03
CA LYS A 216 -15.31 -9.29 -15.02
C LYS A 216 -15.52 -8.49 -13.72
N ASP A 217 -14.99 -8.96 -12.60
CA ASP A 217 -15.13 -8.26 -11.31
C ASP A 217 -14.39 -6.93 -11.32
N LEU A 218 -13.33 -6.81 -12.11
CA LEU A 218 -12.52 -5.58 -12.21
C LEU A 218 -13.30 -4.38 -12.76
N ASP A 219 -14.41 -4.62 -13.46
CA ASP A 219 -15.29 -3.55 -13.94
C ASP A 219 -16.05 -2.87 -12.79
N ASN A 220 -16.11 -3.51 -11.62
CA ASN A 220 -16.70 -2.98 -10.39
C ASN A 220 -15.63 -2.38 -9.43
N ALA A 221 -14.36 -2.38 -9.83
CA ALA A 221 -13.31 -1.76 -9.03
C ALA A 221 -13.52 -0.25 -8.95
N ASN A 222 -13.60 0.29 -7.74
CA ASN A 222 -13.87 1.70 -7.51
C ASN A 222 -12.78 2.32 -6.64
N TYR A 223 -11.90 3.11 -7.26
CA TYR A 223 -10.77 3.74 -6.56
C TYR A 223 -11.22 4.69 -5.45
N ASP A 224 -12.24 5.50 -5.69
CA ASP A 224 -12.73 6.43 -4.67
C ASP A 224 -13.30 5.69 -3.46
N ARG A 225 -13.97 4.55 -3.69
CA ARG A 225 -14.46 3.70 -2.60
C ARG A 225 -13.30 3.07 -1.82
N ILE A 226 -12.26 2.61 -2.49
CA ILE A 226 -11.05 2.07 -1.83
C ILE A 226 -10.38 3.14 -0.96
N LEU A 227 -10.22 4.36 -1.45
CA LEU A 227 -9.69 5.48 -0.66
C LEU A 227 -10.61 5.86 0.50
N GLN A 228 -11.91 5.78 0.32
CA GLN A 228 -12.88 6.00 1.38
C GLN A 228 -12.77 4.92 2.48
N ILE A 229 -12.62 3.65 2.11
CA ILE A 229 -12.35 2.55 3.06
C ILE A 229 -11.06 2.82 3.84
N ALA A 230 -9.99 3.25 3.18
CA ALA A 230 -8.74 3.63 3.85
C ALA A 230 -8.99 4.74 4.87
N LYS A 231 -9.69 5.81 4.49
CA LYS A 231 -10.05 6.91 5.37
C LYS A 231 -10.92 6.47 6.56
N GLU A 232 -11.90 5.59 6.33
CA GLU A 232 -12.75 5.02 7.39
C GLU A 232 -11.92 4.24 8.41
N ARG A 233 -10.94 3.46 7.94
CA ARG A 233 -10.09 2.61 8.80
C ARG A 233 -8.99 3.38 9.52
N THR A 234 -8.56 4.52 9.01
CA THR A 234 -7.54 5.39 9.63
C THR A 234 -8.14 6.64 10.29
N ALA A 235 -9.47 6.75 10.39
CA ALA A 235 -10.16 7.95 10.88
C ALA A 235 -9.76 8.35 12.31
N ASN A 236 -9.41 7.38 13.15
CA ASN A 236 -9.07 7.62 14.55
C ASN A 236 -7.80 6.88 14.95
N ALA A 237 -6.71 7.61 15.16
CA ALA A 237 -5.45 7.03 15.60
C ALA A 237 -5.52 6.40 17.01
N ALA A 238 -6.53 6.74 17.83
CA ALA A 238 -6.74 6.14 19.14
C ALA A 238 -7.16 4.66 19.08
N ASP A 239 -7.68 4.22 17.94
CA ASP A 239 -8.04 2.82 17.73
C ASP A 239 -6.81 1.93 17.52
N PHE A 240 -5.67 2.56 17.23
CA PHE A 240 -4.42 1.88 16.96
C PHE A 240 -3.54 1.72 18.20
N THR A 241 -2.87 0.57 18.26
CA THR A 241 -1.69 0.39 19.10
C THR A 241 -0.46 0.37 18.20
N PHE A 242 0.41 1.37 18.38
CA PHE A 242 1.65 1.49 17.63
C PHE A 242 2.80 0.85 18.40
N THR A 243 3.59 0.02 17.75
CA THR A 243 4.76 -0.63 18.32
C THR A 243 6.00 -0.18 17.55
N ILE A 244 7.01 0.28 18.29
CA ILE A 244 8.30 0.71 17.74
C ILE A 244 9.38 -0.08 18.43
N VAL A 245 10.19 -0.80 17.63
CA VAL A 245 11.27 -1.66 18.13
C VAL A 245 12.54 -1.34 17.35
N GLY A 246 13.65 -1.12 18.07
CA GLY A 246 14.93 -0.82 17.43
C GLY A 246 15.97 -0.29 18.41
N ASN A 247 17.00 0.31 17.89
CA ASN A 247 18.09 0.92 18.68
C ASN A 247 18.31 2.39 18.31
#